data_ec61af3ce87574e1559a7a507fe6fbf6
#
_entry.id   ec61af3ce87574e1559a7a507fe6fbf6
#
_cell.length_a   1.000
_cell.length_b   1.000
_cell.length_c   1.000
_cell.angle_alpha   90.00
_cell.angle_beta   90.00
_cell.angle_gamma   90.00
#
_symmetry.space_group_name_H-M   'P 1'
#
loop_
_entity.id
_entity.type
_entity.pdbx_description
1 polymer ?
#
loop_
_entity_poly.entity_id
_entity_poly.type
_entity_poly.pdbx_seq_one_letter_code
_entity_poly.pdbx_strand_id
1 'polypeptide(L)'
;MTVQEALKQLAEDVKSLVFSRIEKFGTNPKTGTNTLSDSNLAHSIEVTTTDDGIVLQIADYWEFISRGWKRTGNYPGTFSKFIENINDWIRRKGINTPPGMTQNQLAWAIVKTIWDKGLAARPFMVWDEDGDLTKMLPELEGIIDKWFDELFDAICKELDKYFNN
;
A
#
# COMPACT_ATOMS: atom_id res chain seq x y z
N MET A 1 10.79 -26.40 10.41
CA MET A 1 9.87 -25.36 9.86
C MET A 1 8.72 -26.07 9.16
N THR A 2 7.51 -25.77 9.58
CA THR A 2 6.28 -26.25 8.90
C THR A 2 5.94 -25.32 7.74
N VAL A 3 5.10 -25.77 6.81
CA VAL A 3 4.61 -24.91 5.71
C VAL A 3 3.91 -23.67 6.25
N GLN A 4 3.13 -23.81 7.33
CA GLN A 4 2.44 -22.69 7.96
C GLN A 4 3.39 -21.67 8.61
N GLU A 5 4.48 -22.13 9.20
CA GLU A 5 5.53 -21.25 9.72
C GLU A 5 6.25 -20.51 8.58
N ALA A 6 6.52 -21.21 7.48
CA ALA A 6 7.13 -20.62 6.30
C ALA A 6 6.20 -19.55 5.65
N LEU A 7 4.90 -19.82 5.54
CA LEU A 7 3.92 -18.84 5.03
C LEU A 7 3.81 -17.61 5.93
N LYS A 8 3.85 -17.78 7.26
CA LYS A 8 3.87 -16.64 8.19
C LYS A 8 5.12 -15.77 7.99
N GLN A 9 6.28 -16.39 7.84
CA GLN A 9 7.53 -15.66 7.57
C GLN A 9 7.43 -14.90 6.25
N LEU A 10 6.93 -15.54 5.19
CA LEU A 10 6.70 -14.88 3.90
C LEU A 10 5.75 -13.68 4.03
N ALA A 11 4.66 -13.82 4.80
CA ALA A 11 3.73 -12.71 5.02
C ALA A 11 4.38 -11.52 5.73
N GLU A 12 5.22 -11.76 6.73
CA GLU A 12 5.97 -10.70 7.42
C GLU A 12 7.01 -10.04 6.51
N ASP A 13 7.70 -10.82 5.67
CA ASP A 13 8.70 -10.30 4.73
C ASP A 13 8.01 -9.44 3.64
N VAL A 14 6.86 -9.87 3.13
CA VAL A 14 6.06 -9.07 2.17
C VAL A 14 5.55 -7.79 2.82
N LYS A 15 5.04 -7.86 4.04
CA LYS A 15 4.61 -6.68 4.79
C LYS A 15 5.75 -5.70 4.98
N SER A 16 6.91 -6.20 5.40
CA SER A 16 8.13 -5.39 5.57
C SER A 16 8.58 -4.74 4.26
N LEU A 17 8.49 -5.46 3.14
CA LEU A 17 8.78 -4.93 1.82
C LEU A 17 7.85 -3.75 1.47
N VAL A 18 6.54 -3.91 1.63
CA VAL A 18 5.58 -2.82 1.33
C VAL A 18 5.88 -1.58 2.17
N PHE A 19 6.14 -1.74 3.47
CA PHE A 19 6.48 -0.62 4.34
C PHE A 19 7.82 0.03 3.97
N SER A 20 8.84 -0.75 3.61
CA SER A 20 10.13 -0.20 3.15
C SER A 20 9.97 0.62 1.86
N ARG A 21 9.07 0.20 0.97
CA ARG A 21 8.75 0.98 -0.24
C ARG A 21 7.94 2.24 0.08
N ILE A 22 7.04 2.20 1.06
CA ILE A 22 6.37 3.40 1.57
C ILE A 22 7.39 4.39 2.13
N GLU A 23 8.38 3.94 2.90
CA GLU A 23 9.47 4.80 3.38
C GLU A 23 10.27 5.42 2.23
N LYS A 24 10.58 4.63 1.22
CA LYS A 24 11.37 5.07 0.06
C LYS A 24 10.61 6.04 -0.85
N PHE A 25 9.34 5.79 -1.13
CA PHE A 25 8.57 6.51 -2.14
C PHE A 25 7.46 7.41 -1.56
N GLY A 26 7.22 7.36 -0.25
CA GLY A 26 6.13 8.07 0.42
C GLY A 26 6.33 9.57 0.60
N THR A 27 7.53 10.08 0.27
CA THR A 27 7.84 11.51 0.40
C THR A 27 6.98 12.35 -0.53
N ASN A 28 6.31 13.33 0.04
CA ASN A 28 5.56 14.32 -0.73
C ASN A 28 6.54 15.32 -1.37
N PRO A 29 6.57 15.44 -2.71
CA PRO A 29 7.52 16.32 -3.40
C PRO A 29 7.38 17.80 -3.04
N LYS A 30 6.21 18.22 -2.54
CA LYS A 30 5.95 19.62 -2.18
C LYS A 30 6.45 19.97 -0.78
N THR A 31 6.40 19.03 0.15
CA THR A 31 6.76 19.28 1.56
C THR A 31 8.11 18.68 1.93
N GLY A 32 8.65 17.76 1.14
CA GLY A 32 9.88 17.03 1.44
C GLY A 32 9.76 16.04 2.60
N THR A 33 8.54 15.80 3.11
CA THR A 33 8.28 14.88 4.22
C THR A 33 7.55 13.63 3.73
N ASN A 34 7.83 12.48 4.36
CA ASN A 34 7.05 11.28 4.10
C ASN A 34 5.67 11.41 4.77
N THR A 35 4.64 11.54 3.94
CA THR A 35 3.25 11.65 4.39
C THR A 35 2.47 10.36 4.24
N LEU A 36 3.09 9.28 3.74
CA LEU A 36 2.45 7.98 3.62
C LEU A 36 2.71 7.05 4.80
N SER A 37 3.86 7.13 5.46
CA SER A 37 4.25 6.20 6.53
C SER A 37 3.29 6.14 7.71
N ASP A 38 2.63 7.24 8.04
CA ASP A 38 1.59 7.32 9.08
C ASP A 38 0.21 7.70 8.50
N SER A 39 -0.07 7.28 7.29
CA SER A 39 -1.35 7.54 6.62
C SER A 39 -2.37 6.42 6.88
N ASN A 40 -3.65 6.73 6.62
CA ASN A 40 -4.68 5.70 6.62
C ASN A 40 -4.41 4.59 5.61
N LEU A 41 -3.69 4.90 4.51
CA LEU A 41 -3.24 3.91 3.55
C LEU A 41 -2.27 2.92 4.19
N ALA A 42 -1.23 3.42 4.87
CA ALA A 42 -0.28 2.57 5.58
C ALA A 42 -0.96 1.71 6.66
N HIS A 43 -1.89 2.29 7.41
CA HIS A 43 -2.66 1.57 8.43
C HIS A 43 -3.66 0.56 7.85
N SER A 44 -4.02 0.65 6.57
CA SER A 44 -4.90 -0.31 5.90
C SER A 44 -4.17 -1.55 5.38
N ILE A 45 -2.83 -1.53 5.40
CA ILE A 45 -2.03 -2.63 4.87
C ILE A 45 -2.05 -3.79 5.84
N GLU A 46 -2.61 -4.90 5.38
CA GLU A 46 -2.64 -6.16 6.10
C GLU A 46 -2.18 -7.29 5.19
N VAL A 47 -1.30 -8.14 5.72
CA VAL A 47 -0.87 -9.36 5.04
C VAL A 47 -1.26 -10.54 5.89
N THR A 48 -2.10 -11.41 5.35
CA THR A 48 -2.62 -12.59 6.03
C THR A 48 -2.21 -13.86 5.30
N THR A 49 -2.12 -14.96 6.04
CA THR A 49 -1.87 -16.28 5.46
C THR A 49 -3.18 -17.01 5.20
N THR A 50 -3.20 -17.78 4.12
CA THR A 50 -4.21 -18.78 3.80
C THR A 50 -3.61 -20.18 3.94
N ASP A 51 -4.35 -21.21 3.60
CA ASP A 51 -3.84 -22.60 3.64
C ASP A 51 -2.71 -22.84 2.64
N ASP A 52 -2.71 -22.10 1.53
CA ASP A 52 -1.83 -22.31 0.37
C ASP A 52 -1.11 -21.03 -0.10
N GLY A 53 -1.21 -19.92 0.65
CA GLY A 53 -0.60 -18.67 0.20
C GLY A 53 -0.71 -17.52 1.19
N ILE A 54 -0.51 -16.32 0.66
CA ILE A 54 -0.67 -15.05 1.37
C ILE A 54 -1.63 -14.13 0.62
N VAL A 55 -2.32 -13.26 1.37
CA VAL A 55 -3.21 -12.22 0.83
C VAL A 55 -2.75 -10.86 1.36
N LEU A 56 -2.46 -9.96 0.44
CA LEU A 56 -2.21 -8.54 0.74
C LEU A 56 -3.53 -7.77 0.59
N GLN A 57 -3.97 -7.15 1.67
CA GLN A 57 -5.08 -6.20 1.68
C GLN A 57 -4.56 -4.79 1.84
N ILE A 58 -5.12 -3.87 1.06
CA ILE A 58 -4.78 -2.45 1.09
C ILE A 58 -6.00 -1.64 0.66
N ALA A 59 -6.13 -0.40 1.14
CA ALA A 59 -7.23 0.48 0.75
C ALA A 59 -7.26 0.70 -0.78
N ASP A 60 -8.45 0.63 -1.38
CA ASP A 60 -8.69 0.65 -2.82
C ASP A 60 -8.15 1.90 -3.56
N TYR A 61 -7.96 3.01 -2.83
CA TYR A 61 -7.39 4.23 -3.40
C TYR A 61 -5.85 4.23 -3.52
N TRP A 62 -5.16 3.12 -3.18
CA TRP A 62 -3.71 3.01 -3.26
C TRP A 62 -3.16 3.30 -4.67
N GLU A 63 -3.89 2.88 -5.69
CA GLU A 63 -3.54 3.09 -7.09
C GLU A 63 -3.36 4.57 -7.43
N PHE A 64 -4.29 5.44 -6.98
CA PHE A 64 -4.21 6.87 -7.20
C PHE A 64 -2.99 7.51 -6.53
N ILE A 65 -2.60 6.99 -5.38
CA ILE A 65 -1.40 7.45 -4.67
C ILE A 65 -0.15 7.01 -5.43
N SER A 66 -0.11 5.74 -5.86
CA SER A 66 1.05 5.16 -6.51
C SER A 66 1.29 5.76 -7.91
N ARG A 67 0.26 5.86 -8.74
CA ARG A 67 0.33 6.40 -10.11
C ARG A 67 0.30 7.92 -10.18
N GLY A 68 -0.20 8.55 -9.13
CA GLY A 68 -0.59 9.95 -9.18
C GLY A 68 -1.87 10.15 -9.99
N TRP A 69 -2.35 11.38 -10.03
CA TRP A 69 -3.53 11.74 -10.78
C TRP A 69 -3.34 13.10 -11.47
N LYS A 70 -3.82 13.20 -12.71
CA LYS A 70 -3.88 14.44 -13.48
C LYS A 70 -5.26 14.58 -14.11
N ARG A 71 -5.70 15.81 -14.33
CA ARG A 71 -7.01 16.16 -14.90
C ARG A 71 -7.25 15.65 -16.34
N THR A 72 -6.45 14.80 -16.91
CA THR A 72 -6.61 14.33 -18.28
C THR A 72 -7.64 13.22 -18.48
N GLY A 73 -8.27 12.75 -17.40
CA GLY A 73 -9.26 11.67 -17.43
C GLY A 73 -10.51 11.99 -16.63
N ASN A 74 -11.54 11.16 -16.81
CA ASN A 74 -12.73 11.20 -15.99
C ASN A 74 -12.33 10.85 -14.55
N TYR A 75 -12.72 11.70 -13.59
CA TYR A 75 -12.64 11.33 -12.19
C TYR A 75 -13.51 10.10 -11.95
N PRO A 76 -13.00 9.04 -11.32
CA PRO A 76 -13.81 7.87 -11.01
C PRO A 76 -14.79 8.22 -9.89
N GLY A 77 -15.97 8.69 -10.26
CA GLY A 77 -16.99 9.15 -9.34
C GLY A 77 -17.48 10.57 -9.65
N THR A 78 -18.43 11.04 -8.88
CA THR A 78 -18.93 12.40 -8.99
C THR A 78 -18.06 13.38 -8.22
N PHE A 79 -17.99 14.62 -8.68
CA PHE A 79 -17.30 15.70 -7.98
C PHE A 79 -17.85 15.92 -6.55
N SER A 80 -19.17 15.73 -6.37
CA SER A 80 -19.81 15.76 -5.07
C SER A 80 -19.26 14.69 -4.12
N LYS A 81 -19.03 13.47 -4.62
CA LYS A 81 -18.45 12.38 -3.82
C LYS A 81 -17.01 12.69 -3.41
N PHE A 82 -16.25 13.34 -4.29
CA PHE A 82 -14.89 13.77 -3.95
C PHE A 82 -14.87 14.79 -2.80
N ILE A 83 -15.77 15.80 -2.86
CA ILE A 83 -15.91 16.79 -1.79
C ILE A 83 -16.32 16.12 -0.46
N GLU A 84 -17.25 15.17 -0.52
CA GLU A 84 -17.71 14.41 0.63
C GLU A 84 -16.54 13.63 1.28
N ASN A 85 -15.76 12.91 0.48
CA ASN A 85 -14.59 12.18 0.94
C ASN A 85 -13.53 13.11 1.58
N ILE A 86 -13.30 14.28 1.02
CA ILE A 86 -12.37 15.27 1.60
C ILE A 86 -12.93 15.85 2.89
N ASN A 87 -14.23 16.12 2.98
CA ASN A 87 -14.86 16.54 4.23
C ASN A 87 -14.69 15.49 5.33
N ASP A 88 -14.88 14.21 5.01
CA ASP A 88 -14.67 13.11 5.95
C ASP A 88 -13.21 12.99 6.38
N TRP A 89 -12.29 13.18 5.44
CA TRP A 89 -10.86 13.20 5.73
C TRP A 89 -10.47 14.37 6.66
N ILE A 90 -10.98 15.59 6.42
CA ILE A 90 -10.76 16.76 7.27
C ILE A 90 -11.21 16.47 8.71
N ARG A 91 -12.41 15.89 8.86
CA ARG A 91 -12.95 15.52 10.19
C ARG A 91 -12.08 14.48 10.89
N ARG A 92 -11.72 13.40 10.21
CA ARG A 92 -10.91 12.33 10.79
C ARG A 92 -9.51 12.79 11.21
N LYS A 93 -8.92 13.71 10.45
CA LYS A 93 -7.59 14.26 10.75
C LYS A 93 -7.63 15.42 11.73
N GLY A 94 -8.80 15.89 12.14
CA GLY A 94 -8.93 17.03 13.05
C GLY A 94 -8.33 18.32 12.48
N ILE A 95 -8.43 18.52 11.15
CA ILE A 95 -7.86 19.71 10.50
C ILE A 95 -8.71 20.91 10.85
N ASN A 96 -8.07 21.92 11.45
CA ASN A 96 -8.74 23.18 11.79
C ASN A 96 -9.10 23.96 10.52
N THR A 97 -10.33 24.42 10.47
CA THR A 97 -10.79 25.32 9.42
C THR A 97 -10.25 26.72 9.64
N PRO A 98 -9.68 27.37 8.62
CA PRO A 98 -9.21 28.76 8.75
C PRO A 98 -10.34 29.71 9.19
N PRO A 99 -10.00 30.79 9.92
CA PRO A 99 -11.00 31.78 10.33
C PRO A 99 -11.78 32.32 9.13
N GLY A 100 -13.11 32.40 9.27
CA GLY A 100 -14.01 32.92 8.24
C GLY A 100 -14.37 31.92 7.13
N MET A 101 -13.88 30.67 7.23
CA MET A 101 -14.16 29.60 6.28
C MET A 101 -14.94 28.47 6.94
N THR A 102 -15.91 27.89 6.24
CA THR A 102 -16.57 26.65 6.69
C THR A 102 -15.75 25.43 6.31
N GLN A 103 -15.96 24.30 6.99
CA GLN A 103 -15.30 23.03 6.62
C GLN A 103 -15.57 22.63 5.16
N ASN A 104 -16.79 22.86 4.68
CA ASN A 104 -17.15 22.54 3.29
C ASN A 104 -16.40 23.44 2.29
N GLN A 105 -16.19 24.73 2.62
CA GLN A 105 -15.39 25.64 1.79
C GLN A 105 -13.92 25.21 1.77
N LEU A 106 -13.39 24.73 2.91
CA LEU A 106 -12.04 24.17 2.95
C LEU A 106 -11.94 22.90 2.09
N ALA A 107 -12.91 22.00 2.20
CA ALA A 107 -12.96 20.80 1.33
C ALA A 107 -12.99 21.17 -0.14
N TRP A 108 -13.80 22.15 -0.52
CA TRP A 108 -13.86 22.68 -1.88
C TRP A 108 -12.51 23.23 -2.37
N ALA A 109 -11.83 24.01 -1.54
CA ALA A 109 -10.51 24.57 -1.87
C ALA A 109 -9.47 23.47 -2.09
N ILE A 110 -9.48 22.43 -1.25
CA ILE A 110 -8.59 21.26 -1.38
C ILE A 110 -8.89 20.49 -2.65
N VAL A 111 -10.18 20.16 -2.90
CA VAL A 111 -10.62 19.44 -4.11
C VAL A 111 -10.24 20.22 -5.35
N LYS A 112 -10.49 21.53 -5.38
CA LYS A 112 -10.11 22.39 -6.50
C LYS A 112 -8.59 22.38 -6.76
N THR A 113 -7.81 22.44 -5.69
CA THR A 113 -6.34 22.39 -5.81
C THR A 113 -5.86 21.05 -6.40
N ILE A 114 -6.42 19.93 -5.91
CA ILE A 114 -6.11 18.60 -6.44
C ILE A 114 -6.56 18.50 -7.90
N TRP A 115 -7.74 19.02 -8.22
CA TRP A 115 -8.28 19.03 -9.57
C TRP A 115 -7.42 19.83 -10.55
N ASP A 116 -6.96 21.00 -10.15
CA ASP A 116 -6.17 21.88 -11.01
C ASP A 116 -4.69 21.43 -11.14
N LYS A 117 -4.10 20.93 -10.05
CA LYS A 117 -2.66 20.59 -9.96
C LYS A 117 -2.36 19.10 -10.10
N GLY A 118 -3.36 18.25 -9.89
CA GLY A 118 -3.20 16.81 -9.80
C GLY A 118 -2.53 16.36 -8.51
N LEU A 119 -2.27 15.06 -8.42
CA LEU A 119 -1.49 14.41 -7.36
C LEU A 119 -0.20 13.86 -7.95
N ALA A 120 0.92 14.15 -7.31
CA ALA A 120 2.20 13.58 -7.70
C ALA A 120 2.21 12.07 -7.41
N ALA A 121 2.73 11.29 -8.34
CA ALA A 121 2.91 9.85 -8.17
C ALA A 121 3.90 9.55 -7.03
N ARG A 122 3.57 8.55 -6.24
CA ARG A 122 4.42 7.98 -5.19
C ARG A 122 4.43 6.46 -5.34
N PRO A 123 5.26 5.90 -6.26
CA PRO A 123 5.16 4.53 -6.76
C PRO A 123 5.71 3.50 -5.77
N PHE A 124 5.14 3.45 -4.56
CA PHE A 124 5.50 2.44 -3.56
C PHE A 124 5.06 1.03 -3.98
N MET A 125 4.01 0.90 -4.77
CA MET A 125 3.64 -0.31 -5.52
C MET A 125 3.44 0.06 -6.98
N VAL A 126 3.91 -0.77 -7.89
CA VAL A 126 3.66 -0.59 -9.33
C VAL A 126 2.27 -1.13 -9.64
N TRP A 127 1.48 -0.37 -10.39
CA TRP A 127 0.16 -0.85 -10.79
C TRP A 127 0.30 -1.94 -11.86
N ASP A 128 -0.40 -3.06 -11.65
CA ASP A 128 -0.52 -4.14 -12.61
C ASP A 128 -1.99 -4.49 -12.82
N GLU A 129 -2.42 -4.64 -14.07
CA GLU A 129 -3.81 -4.85 -14.45
C GLU A 129 -4.35 -6.20 -13.96
N ASP A 130 -3.48 -7.20 -13.90
CA ASP A 130 -3.81 -8.56 -13.46
C ASP A 130 -3.71 -8.73 -11.94
N GLY A 131 -3.20 -7.73 -11.21
CA GLY A 131 -2.95 -7.81 -9.77
C GLY A 131 -1.79 -8.73 -9.40
N ASP A 132 -0.83 -8.93 -10.30
CA ASP A 132 0.35 -9.75 -10.07
C ASP A 132 1.32 -9.07 -9.10
N LEU A 133 1.39 -9.57 -7.87
CA LEU A 133 2.22 -8.99 -6.81
C LEU A 133 3.71 -8.95 -7.17
N THR A 134 4.22 -9.89 -7.98
CA THR A 134 5.63 -9.90 -8.38
C THR A 134 5.97 -8.75 -9.32
N LYS A 135 5.02 -8.32 -10.14
CA LYS A 135 5.14 -7.13 -10.96
C LYS A 135 4.91 -5.85 -10.17
N MET A 136 3.98 -5.89 -9.20
CA MET A 136 3.64 -4.74 -8.35
C MET A 136 4.73 -4.41 -7.33
N LEU A 137 5.47 -5.42 -6.88
CA LEU A 137 6.58 -5.36 -5.93
C LEU A 137 7.79 -6.08 -6.53
N PRO A 138 8.61 -5.41 -7.34
CA PRO A 138 9.71 -6.07 -8.07
C PRO A 138 10.71 -6.83 -7.20
N GLU A 139 10.89 -6.42 -5.95
CA GLU A 139 11.78 -7.08 -5.00
C GLU A 139 11.19 -8.39 -4.42
N LEU A 140 9.90 -8.65 -4.66
CA LEU A 140 9.18 -9.80 -4.11
C LEU A 140 9.71 -11.13 -4.65
N GLU A 141 10.15 -11.16 -5.92
CA GLU A 141 10.70 -12.37 -6.52
C GLU A 141 11.89 -12.91 -5.71
N GLY A 142 12.82 -12.05 -5.33
CA GLY A 142 13.96 -12.45 -4.48
C GLY A 142 13.55 -12.92 -3.07
N ILE A 143 12.45 -12.40 -2.53
CA ILE A 143 11.90 -12.87 -1.24
C ILE A 143 11.29 -14.27 -1.42
N ILE A 144 10.56 -14.51 -2.50
CA ILE A 144 9.97 -15.80 -2.81
C ILE A 144 11.05 -16.85 -3.03
N ASP A 145 12.08 -16.54 -3.81
CA ASP A 145 13.20 -17.47 -4.06
C ASP A 145 13.87 -17.89 -2.75
N LYS A 146 14.21 -16.91 -1.90
CA LYS A 146 14.77 -17.18 -0.58
C LYS A 146 13.84 -18.05 0.28
N TRP A 147 12.55 -17.77 0.28
CA TRP A 147 11.56 -18.52 1.02
C TRP A 147 11.47 -19.97 0.54
N PHE A 148 11.53 -20.22 -0.78
CA PHE A 148 11.56 -21.57 -1.34
C PHE A 148 12.81 -22.34 -0.93
N ASP A 149 13.98 -21.72 -0.96
CA ASP A 149 15.24 -22.32 -0.53
C ASP A 149 15.18 -22.74 0.93
N GLU A 150 14.73 -21.86 1.82
CA GLU A 150 14.59 -22.13 3.25
C GLU A 150 13.58 -23.25 3.54
N LEU A 151 12.45 -23.27 2.84
CA LEU A 151 11.43 -24.32 2.95
C LEU A 151 11.97 -25.66 2.46
N PHE A 152 12.66 -25.68 1.31
CA PHE A 152 13.24 -26.88 0.75
C PHE A 152 14.30 -27.49 1.67
N ASP A 153 15.19 -26.66 2.22
CA ASP A 153 16.19 -27.06 3.21
C ASP A 153 15.55 -27.67 4.47
N ALA A 154 14.45 -27.07 4.93
CA ALA A 154 13.72 -27.60 6.09
C ALA A 154 13.11 -28.98 5.80
N ILE A 155 12.53 -29.18 4.62
CA ILE A 155 11.98 -30.46 4.18
C ILE A 155 13.09 -31.51 4.08
N CYS A 156 14.22 -31.20 3.47
CA CYS A 156 15.36 -32.10 3.35
C CYS A 156 15.88 -32.55 4.74
N LYS A 157 16.02 -31.62 5.67
CA LYS A 157 16.41 -31.93 7.07
C LYS A 157 15.43 -32.83 7.79
N GLU A 158 14.13 -32.69 7.56
CA GLU A 158 13.14 -33.58 8.12
C GLU A 158 13.22 -34.98 7.50
N LEU A 159 13.37 -35.09 6.19
CA LEU A 159 13.53 -36.36 5.49
C LEU A 159 14.79 -37.12 5.95
N ASP A 160 15.91 -36.43 6.13
CA ASP A 160 17.15 -37.01 6.63
C ASP A 160 16.99 -37.69 7.99
N LYS A 161 16.16 -37.15 8.87
CA LYS A 161 15.86 -37.78 10.16
C LYS A 161 15.13 -39.13 10.02
N TYR A 162 14.30 -39.28 8.97
CA TYR A 162 13.58 -40.53 8.72
C TYR A 162 14.44 -41.61 8.05
N PHE A 163 15.43 -41.22 7.23
CA PHE A 163 16.26 -42.15 6.47
C PHE A 163 17.57 -42.54 7.15
N ASN A 164 18.03 -41.72 8.13
CA ASN A 164 19.30 -41.97 8.83
C ASN A 164 19.11 -42.48 10.29
N ASN A 165 17.88 -42.85 10.68
CA ASN A 165 17.55 -43.63 11.89
C ASN A 165 17.22 -45.06 11.47
#